data_ebbb3a61d2958939896ea39459cb5807
#
_entry.id   ebbb3a61d2958939896ea39459cb5807
#
_cell.length_a   1.000
_cell.length_b   1.000
_cell.length_c   1.000
_cell.angle_alpha   90.00
_cell.angle_beta   90.00
_cell.angle_gamma   90.00
#
_symmetry.space_group_name_H-M   'P 1'
#
loop_
_entity.id
_entity.type
_entity.pdbx_description
1 polymer ?
#
loop_
_entity_poly.entity_id
_entity_poly.type
_entity_poly.pdbx_seq_one_letter_code
_entity_poly.pdbx_strand_id
1 'polypeptide(L)'
;RDLVRSRGLGDVYKRQGMEFGSSSNPLLLSVRSGARASMPGMMDTILNLGLNDEAVEGLAKKTGNARFAWDSYRRFVQMYGDVVLDMKPQSKEDVDPFEEIIDAIKEEKKVKNDTELTTDDLKELVVRFKAAIKKNTGKDFPTNPWEQLWGAICAVFSSWMNERAILYRKLNNIPAEWGTAVNVQAMVFGNMGETSAT
;
A
#
# COMPACT_ATOMS: atom_id res chain seq x y z
N ARG A 1 -25.38 -0.77 -7.02
CA ARG A 1 -26.22 -0.75 -5.80
C ARG A 1 -25.37 -0.30 -4.64
N ASP A 2 -25.60 0.94 -4.22
CA ASP A 2 -25.23 1.57 -2.93
C ASP A 2 -23.92 1.14 -2.26
N LEU A 3 -22.82 1.48 -2.91
CA LEU A 3 -21.48 1.29 -2.39
C LEU A 3 -21.06 2.37 -1.39
N VAL A 4 -21.97 3.25 -0.95
CA VAL A 4 -21.59 4.34 -0.08
C VAL A 4 -22.57 4.53 1.07
N ARG A 5 -22.40 3.72 2.09
CA ARG A 5 -22.70 4.16 3.46
C ARG A 5 -21.41 4.41 4.22
N SER A 6 -20.54 5.25 3.69
CA SER A 6 -19.41 5.81 4.42
C SER A 6 -19.80 7.14 5.05
N ARG A 7 -20.86 7.16 5.87
CA ARG A 7 -21.28 8.40 6.56
C ARG A 7 -20.27 8.90 7.59
N GLY A 8 -19.34 8.06 8.06
CA GLY A 8 -18.33 8.47 9.04
C GLY A 8 -17.04 9.04 8.45
N LEU A 9 -16.52 8.45 7.37
CA LEU A 9 -15.26 8.89 6.74
C LEU A 9 -15.41 10.23 6.00
N GLY A 10 -16.55 10.47 5.34
CA GLY A 10 -16.80 11.68 4.61
C GLY A 10 -16.73 12.97 5.45
N ASP A 11 -16.98 12.89 6.74
CA ASP A 11 -16.99 14.08 7.60
C ASP A 11 -15.63 14.43 8.18
N VAL A 12 -14.75 13.45 8.43
CA VAL A 12 -13.42 13.68 9.03
C VAL A 12 -12.49 14.37 8.05
N TYR A 13 -12.37 13.87 6.82
CA TYR A 13 -11.48 14.49 5.82
C TYR A 13 -12.02 15.83 5.29
N LYS A 14 -13.34 16.00 5.21
CA LYS A 14 -13.95 17.32 4.88
C LYS A 14 -13.61 18.37 5.91
N ARG A 15 -13.61 18.00 7.19
CA ARG A 15 -13.21 18.91 8.29
C ARG A 15 -11.73 19.27 8.26
N GLN A 16 -10.88 18.36 7.79
CA GLN A 16 -9.44 18.56 7.71
C GLN A 16 -8.98 19.12 6.35
N GLY A 17 -9.91 19.30 5.41
CA GLY A 17 -9.62 19.76 4.05
C GLY A 17 -8.73 18.80 3.25
N MET A 18 -8.65 17.52 3.67
CA MET A 18 -7.91 16.49 2.93
C MET A 18 -8.78 15.93 1.80
N GLU A 19 -8.14 15.66 0.66
CA GLU A 19 -8.82 15.12 -0.50
C GLU A 19 -8.01 13.96 -1.10
N PHE A 20 -8.72 12.90 -1.49
CA PHE A 20 -8.10 11.76 -2.15
C PHE A 20 -7.64 12.14 -3.56
N GLY A 21 -6.34 12.02 -3.80
CA GLY A 21 -5.70 12.44 -5.05
C GLY A 21 -5.23 13.89 -5.08
N SER A 22 -5.41 14.65 -4.01
CA SER A 22 -4.87 16.01 -3.92
C SER A 22 -3.35 16.00 -3.85
N SER A 23 -2.72 16.88 -4.63
CA SER A 23 -1.27 17.08 -4.59
C SER A 23 -0.80 17.99 -3.45
N SER A 24 -1.71 18.77 -2.84
CA SER A 24 -1.35 19.73 -1.78
C SER A 24 -1.67 19.23 -0.37
N ASN A 25 -2.80 18.56 -0.21
CA ASN A 25 -3.27 18.02 1.08
C ASN A 25 -3.84 16.61 0.89
N PRO A 26 -2.99 15.60 0.57
CA PRO A 26 -3.44 14.28 0.20
C PRO A 26 -4.11 13.56 1.37
N LEU A 27 -5.28 12.99 1.10
CA LEU A 27 -5.90 11.96 1.91
C LEU A 27 -5.34 10.62 1.45
N LEU A 28 -4.69 9.90 2.36
CA LEU A 28 -4.23 8.54 2.07
C LEU A 28 -5.23 7.53 2.60
N LEU A 29 -5.42 6.45 1.85
CA LEU A 29 -6.36 5.40 2.18
C LEU A 29 -5.65 4.07 2.40
N SER A 30 -6.27 3.22 3.22
CA SER A 30 -5.96 1.79 3.30
C SER A 30 -7.14 0.99 2.80
N VAL A 31 -6.84 -0.14 2.14
CA VAL A 31 -7.83 -1.12 1.68
C VAL A 31 -7.48 -2.45 2.30
N ARG A 32 -8.44 -3.04 2.99
CA ARG A 32 -8.26 -4.32 3.69
C ARG A 32 -9.56 -5.14 3.71
N SER A 33 -9.42 -6.42 3.98
CA SER A 33 -10.57 -7.32 4.09
C SER A 33 -11.48 -6.98 5.27
N GLY A 34 -12.77 -7.25 5.09
CA GLY A 34 -13.79 -7.15 6.11
C GLY A 34 -14.58 -8.45 6.19
N ALA A 35 -13.90 -9.59 6.27
CA ALA A 35 -14.55 -10.89 6.36
C ALA A 35 -15.37 -11.03 7.65
N ARG A 36 -16.45 -11.80 7.59
CA ARG A 36 -17.32 -12.09 8.74
C ARG A 36 -16.55 -12.81 9.86
N ALA A 37 -15.61 -13.68 9.52
CA ALA A 37 -14.71 -14.33 10.45
C ALA A 37 -13.37 -13.62 10.46
N SER A 38 -12.77 -13.43 11.64
CA SER A 38 -11.43 -12.89 11.76
C SER A 38 -10.41 -13.89 11.20
N MET A 39 -9.61 -13.47 10.25
CA MET A 39 -8.60 -14.29 9.57
C MET A 39 -7.28 -13.52 9.51
N PRO A 40 -6.59 -13.32 10.65
CA PRO A 40 -5.41 -12.45 10.74
C PRO A 40 -4.27 -12.99 9.85
N GLY A 41 -3.70 -12.11 9.02
CA GLY A 41 -2.60 -12.44 8.12
C GLY A 41 -2.97 -13.30 6.90
N MET A 42 -4.25 -13.69 6.74
CA MET A 42 -4.65 -14.57 5.66
C MET A 42 -4.99 -13.82 4.37
N MET A 43 -5.47 -12.60 4.48
CA MET A 43 -5.87 -11.77 3.35
C MET A 43 -4.99 -10.55 3.21
N ASP A 44 -4.95 -9.99 2.02
CA ASP A 44 -4.06 -8.87 1.72
C ASP A 44 -4.62 -7.54 2.23
N THR A 45 -3.71 -6.61 2.46
CA THR A 45 -3.97 -5.23 2.84
C THR A 45 -3.08 -4.33 2.01
N ILE A 46 -3.62 -3.23 1.51
CA ILE A 46 -2.85 -2.21 0.80
C ILE A 46 -2.96 -0.90 1.57
N LEU A 47 -1.81 -0.26 1.82
CA LEU A 47 -1.69 0.97 2.58
C LEU A 47 -1.20 2.11 1.69
N ASN A 48 -1.40 3.35 2.13
CA ASN A 48 -0.89 4.57 1.49
C ASN A 48 -1.42 4.81 0.07
N LEU A 49 -2.61 4.30 -0.25
CA LEU A 49 -3.28 4.59 -1.51
C LEU A 49 -3.52 6.08 -1.68
N GLY A 50 -3.33 6.56 -2.88
CA GLY A 50 -3.43 7.97 -3.23
C GLY A 50 -2.08 8.67 -3.39
N LEU A 51 -0.97 8.00 -3.02
CA LEU A 51 0.36 8.52 -3.30
C LEU A 51 0.71 8.35 -4.79
N ASN A 52 1.23 9.43 -5.35
CA ASN A 52 1.85 9.51 -6.66
C ASN A 52 2.97 10.55 -6.58
N ASP A 53 3.61 10.86 -7.69
CA ASP A 53 4.78 11.77 -7.72
C ASP A 53 4.45 13.19 -7.26
N GLU A 54 3.20 13.64 -7.41
CA GLU A 54 2.74 14.96 -6.95
C GLU A 54 2.29 14.92 -5.47
N ALA A 55 1.50 13.92 -5.10
CA ALA A 55 0.96 13.78 -3.75
C ALA A 55 2.03 13.54 -2.69
N VAL A 56 3.15 12.87 -3.04
CA VAL A 56 4.27 12.66 -2.13
C VAL A 56 4.95 13.98 -1.73
N GLU A 57 5.07 14.92 -2.66
CA GLU A 57 5.63 16.24 -2.36
C GLU A 57 4.69 17.06 -1.46
N GLY A 58 3.36 16.94 -1.65
CA GLY A 58 2.37 17.53 -0.74
C GLY A 58 2.46 16.94 0.68
N LEU A 59 2.61 15.63 0.77
CA LEU A 59 2.79 14.96 2.06
C LEU A 59 4.10 15.39 2.74
N ALA A 60 5.19 15.51 1.99
CA ALA A 60 6.48 15.97 2.49
C ALA A 60 6.40 17.40 3.07
N LYS A 61 5.75 18.30 2.36
CA LYS A 61 5.52 19.68 2.82
C LYS A 61 4.63 19.72 4.07
N LYS A 62 3.55 18.95 4.10
CA LYS A 62 2.60 18.91 5.21
C LYS A 62 3.22 18.37 6.49
N THR A 63 4.04 17.33 6.38
CA THR A 63 4.67 16.68 7.54
C THR A 63 5.98 17.33 7.95
N GLY A 64 6.57 18.17 7.10
CA GLY A 64 7.93 18.69 7.29
C GLY A 64 9.02 17.60 7.23
N ASN A 65 8.67 16.39 6.76
CA ASN A 65 9.56 15.24 6.72
C ASN A 65 9.51 14.56 5.34
N ALA A 66 10.36 15.01 4.45
CA ALA A 66 10.46 14.47 3.09
C ALA A 66 10.86 12.99 3.09
N ARG A 67 11.77 12.58 3.99
CA ARG A 67 12.19 11.18 4.09
C ARG A 67 11.01 10.26 4.43
N PHE A 68 10.18 10.65 5.38
CA PHE A 68 8.96 9.91 5.73
C PHE A 68 8.00 9.79 4.54
N ALA A 69 7.78 10.88 3.81
CA ALA A 69 6.87 10.88 2.68
C ALA A 69 7.35 9.94 1.56
N TRP A 70 8.65 10.02 1.22
CA TRP A 70 9.23 9.19 0.17
C TRP A 70 9.38 7.72 0.58
N ASP A 71 9.65 7.41 1.87
CA ASP A 71 9.62 6.02 2.36
C ASP A 71 8.20 5.44 2.32
N SER A 72 7.19 6.24 2.66
CA SER A 72 5.78 5.83 2.54
C SER A 72 5.40 5.54 1.07
N TYR A 73 5.90 6.35 0.14
CA TYR A 73 5.67 6.12 -1.29
C TYR A 73 6.40 4.89 -1.81
N ARG A 74 7.67 4.72 -1.45
CA ARG A 74 8.45 3.52 -1.78
C ARG A 74 7.72 2.25 -1.34
N ARG A 75 7.29 2.21 -0.07
CA ARG A 75 6.54 1.07 0.50
C ARG A 75 5.22 0.84 -0.22
N PHE A 76 4.53 1.90 -0.61
CA PHE A 76 3.29 1.78 -1.36
C PHE A 76 3.53 1.17 -2.75
N VAL A 77 4.53 1.63 -3.49
CA VAL A 77 4.87 1.10 -4.83
C VAL A 77 5.24 -0.38 -4.74
N GLN A 78 6.07 -0.77 -3.75
CA GLN A 78 6.43 -2.17 -3.49
C GLN A 78 5.18 -3.00 -3.19
N MET A 79 4.40 -2.60 -2.19
CA MET A 79 3.19 -3.33 -1.77
C MET A 79 2.16 -3.46 -2.91
N TYR A 80 2.00 -2.41 -3.70
CA TYR A 80 1.10 -2.43 -4.86
C TYR A 80 1.60 -3.40 -5.95
N GLY A 81 2.90 -3.39 -6.22
CA GLY A 81 3.54 -4.35 -7.13
C GLY A 81 3.32 -5.79 -6.67
N ASP A 82 3.57 -6.07 -5.40
CA ASP A 82 3.45 -7.40 -4.83
C ASP A 82 2.01 -7.91 -4.80
N VAL A 83 1.07 -7.06 -4.38
CA VAL A 83 -0.30 -7.50 -4.06
C VAL A 83 -1.26 -7.30 -5.22
N VAL A 84 -1.18 -6.16 -5.91
CA VAL A 84 -2.14 -5.82 -6.97
C VAL A 84 -1.66 -6.29 -8.34
N LEU A 85 -0.35 -6.27 -8.56
CA LEU A 85 0.26 -6.67 -9.83
C LEU A 85 0.86 -8.09 -9.80
N ASP A 86 0.68 -8.80 -8.69
CA ASP A 86 1.09 -10.21 -8.48
C ASP A 86 2.58 -10.46 -8.75
N MET A 87 3.43 -9.53 -8.31
CA MET A 87 4.88 -9.63 -8.48
C MET A 87 5.59 -10.35 -7.32
N LYS A 88 4.84 -10.86 -6.34
CA LYS A 88 5.40 -11.66 -5.25
C LYS A 88 6.07 -12.91 -5.76
N PRO A 89 7.19 -13.32 -5.15
CA PRO A 89 7.78 -14.63 -5.39
C PRO A 89 6.74 -15.75 -5.22
N GLN A 90 6.64 -16.63 -6.20
CA GLN A 90 5.70 -17.76 -6.19
C GLN A 90 6.29 -18.95 -5.39
N SER A 91 7.61 -19.01 -5.28
CA SER A 91 8.34 -20.04 -4.52
C SER A 91 9.41 -19.41 -3.64
N LYS A 92 9.98 -20.24 -2.72
CA LYS A 92 11.11 -19.79 -1.87
C LYS A 92 12.42 -19.62 -2.64
N GLU A 93 12.48 -20.15 -3.85
CA GLU A 93 13.65 -20.08 -4.72
C GLU A 93 13.60 -18.85 -5.63
N ASP A 94 12.42 -18.22 -5.78
CA ASP A 94 12.26 -17.02 -6.57
C ASP A 94 12.79 -15.82 -5.77
N VAL A 95 13.48 -14.94 -6.45
CA VAL A 95 14.00 -13.72 -5.85
C VAL A 95 12.94 -12.62 -5.96
N ASP A 96 12.71 -11.92 -4.87
CA ASP A 96 11.84 -10.75 -4.86
C ASP A 96 12.52 -9.60 -5.61
N PRO A 97 11.96 -9.14 -6.74
CA PRO A 97 12.59 -8.11 -7.56
C PRO A 97 12.72 -6.76 -6.83
N PHE A 98 11.90 -6.49 -5.82
CA PHE A 98 11.99 -5.26 -5.04
C PHE A 98 13.10 -5.35 -3.99
N GLU A 99 13.24 -6.51 -3.33
CA GLU A 99 14.33 -6.74 -2.37
C GLU A 99 15.69 -6.71 -3.05
N GLU A 100 15.84 -7.30 -4.25
CA GLU A 100 17.07 -7.17 -5.05
C GLU A 100 17.46 -5.71 -5.31
N ILE A 101 16.49 -4.86 -5.65
CA ILE A 101 16.73 -3.45 -5.92
C ILE A 101 17.11 -2.71 -4.63
N ILE A 102 16.47 -3.02 -3.50
CA ILE A 102 16.80 -2.44 -2.20
C ILE A 102 18.23 -2.80 -1.82
N ASP A 103 18.58 -4.08 -1.91
CA ASP A 103 19.92 -4.57 -1.54
C ASP A 103 21.00 -3.99 -2.46
N ALA A 104 20.73 -3.86 -3.75
CA ALA A 104 21.66 -3.21 -4.68
C ALA A 104 21.93 -1.74 -4.30
N ILE A 105 20.90 -0.98 -3.94
CA ILE A 105 21.08 0.40 -3.48
C ILE A 105 21.83 0.47 -2.15
N LYS A 106 21.50 -0.42 -1.20
CA LYS A 106 22.24 -0.49 0.07
C LYS A 106 23.72 -0.77 -0.15
N GLU A 107 24.06 -1.67 -1.07
CA GLU A 107 25.44 -1.98 -1.42
C GLU A 107 26.14 -0.79 -2.09
N GLU A 108 25.49 -0.15 -3.06
CA GLU A 108 25.99 1.05 -3.74
C GLU A 108 26.28 2.19 -2.75
N LYS A 109 25.40 2.39 -1.76
CA LYS A 109 25.50 3.47 -0.75
C LYS A 109 26.29 3.06 0.50
N LYS A 110 26.69 1.77 0.62
CA LYS A 110 27.41 1.21 1.77
C LYS A 110 26.67 1.37 3.09
N VAL A 111 25.35 1.22 3.07
CA VAL A 111 24.45 1.24 4.25
C VAL A 111 23.91 -0.16 4.53
N LYS A 112 23.56 -0.44 5.79
CA LYS A 112 23.07 -1.77 6.20
C LYS A 112 21.56 -1.83 6.34
N ASN A 113 20.95 -0.72 6.78
CA ASN A 113 19.53 -0.68 7.10
C ASN A 113 18.78 0.31 6.22
N ASP A 114 17.52 0.03 5.92
CA ASP A 114 16.64 0.94 5.16
C ASP A 114 16.51 2.31 5.83
N THR A 115 16.65 2.36 7.17
CA THR A 115 16.59 3.59 7.95
C THR A 115 17.75 4.56 7.68
N GLU A 116 18.84 4.07 7.12
CA GLU A 116 20.03 4.86 6.78
C GLU A 116 19.94 5.48 5.39
N LEU A 117 18.98 5.03 4.56
CA LEU A 117 18.75 5.59 3.24
C LEU A 117 18.26 7.03 3.32
N THR A 118 18.84 7.89 2.49
CA THR A 118 18.45 9.29 2.39
C THR A 118 17.17 9.47 1.57
N THR A 119 16.61 10.68 1.59
CA THR A 119 15.46 11.02 0.75
C THR A 119 15.73 10.80 -0.73
N ASP A 120 16.94 11.11 -1.20
CA ASP A 120 17.28 10.95 -2.62
C ASP A 120 17.47 9.47 -2.99
N ASP A 121 17.98 8.65 -2.09
CA ASP A 121 18.05 7.20 -2.28
C ASP A 121 16.62 6.58 -2.36
N LEU A 122 15.69 7.07 -1.54
CA LEU A 122 14.29 6.63 -1.59
C LEU A 122 13.58 7.04 -2.89
N LYS A 123 13.90 8.23 -3.42
CA LYS A 123 13.43 8.66 -4.75
C LYS A 123 13.96 7.74 -5.84
N GLU A 124 15.24 7.41 -5.78
CA GLU A 124 15.87 6.47 -6.70
C GLU A 124 15.22 5.09 -6.64
N LEU A 125 14.94 4.57 -5.43
CA LEU A 125 14.19 3.32 -5.23
C LEU A 125 12.83 3.34 -5.92
N VAL A 126 12.05 4.41 -5.75
CA VAL A 126 10.73 4.55 -6.39
C VAL A 126 10.85 4.47 -7.91
N VAL A 127 11.85 5.13 -8.50
CA VAL A 127 12.09 5.09 -9.95
C VAL A 127 12.45 3.67 -10.41
N ARG A 128 13.39 3.00 -9.70
CA ARG A 128 13.80 1.62 -10.02
C ARG A 128 12.64 0.63 -9.85
N PHE A 129 11.80 0.79 -8.83
CA PHE A 129 10.60 -0.05 -8.60
C PHE A 129 9.59 0.10 -9.73
N LYS A 130 9.28 1.31 -10.15
CA LYS A 130 8.39 1.56 -11.29
C LYS A 130 8.93 0.94 -12.59
N ALA A 131 10.24 1.03 -12.81
CA ALA A 131 10.89 0.39 -13.95
C ALA A 131 10.78 -1.14 -13.88
N ALA A 132 10.97 -1.73 -12.70
CA ALA A 132 10.80 -3.17 -12.48
C ALA A 132 9.34 -3.61 -12.73
N ILE A 133 8.37 -2.84 -12.23
CA ILE A 133 6.94 -3.07 -12.49
C ILE A 133 6.68 -3.09 -14.00
N LYS A 134 7.13 -2.07 -14.72
CA LYS A 134 6.94 -2.00 -16.18
C LYS A 134 7.61 -3.16 -16.91
N LYS A 135 8.82 -3.54 -16.49
CA LYS A 135 9.56 -4.66 -17.08
C LYS A 135 8.84 -5.99 -16.90
N ASN A 136 8.32 -6.25 -15.70
CA ASN A 136 7.72 -7.54 -15.35
C ASN A 136 6.26 -7.66 -15.79
N THR A 137 5.49 -6.57 -15.76
CA THR A 137 4.05 -6.59 -16.04
C THR A 137 3.69 -6.03 -17.43
N GLY A 138 4.61 -5.34 -18.09
CA GLY A 138 4.37 -4.60 -19.33
C GLY A 138 3.51 -3.34 -19.14
N LYS A 139 3.15 -2.98 -17.91
CA LYS A 139 2.29 -1.83 -17.57
C LYS A 139 3.04 -0.83 -16.71
N ASP A 140 2.71 0.43 -16.86
CA ASP A 140 3.22 1.46 -15.95
C ASP A 140 2.49 1.38 -14.59
N PHE A 141 3.20 1.78 -13.52
CA PHE A 141 2.57 1.95 -12.22
C PHE A 141 1.46 3.01 -12.29
N PRO A 142 0.24 2.73 -11.82
CA PRO A 142 -0.87 3.68 -11.95
C PRO A 142 -0.62 4.93 -11.08
N THR A 143 -0.63 6.09 -11.71
CA THR A 143 -0.52 7.39 -11.03
C THR A 143 -1.87 7.98 -10.64
N ASN A 144 -2.96 7.50 -11.27
CA ASN A 144 -4.32 7.91 -10.94
C ASN A 144 -4.78 7.24 -9.64
N PRO A 145 -5.12 8.01 -8.59
CA PRO A 145 -5.53 7.46 -7.29
C PRO A 145 -6.76 6.54 -7.35
N TRP A 146 -7.69 6.82 -8.23
CA TRP A 146 -8.90 5.99 -8.39
C TRP A 146 -8.61 4.64 -9.05
N GLU A 147 -7.67 4.60 -10.00
CA GLU A 147 -7.19 3.33 -10.57
C GLU A 147 -6.45 2.51 -9.51
N GLN A 148 -5.61 3.15 -8.69
CA GLN A 148 -4.95 2.52 -7.56
C GLN A 148 -5.97 1.91 -6.60
N LEU A 149 -6.99 2.69 -6.23
CA LEU A 149 -8.04 2.26 -5.30
C LEU A 149 -8.81 1.06 -5.85
N TRP A 150 -9.21 1.13 -7.12
CA TRP A 150 -9.95 0.04 -7.74
C TRP A 150 -9.12 -1.25 -7.86
N GLY A 151 -7.85 -1.13 -8.26
CA GLY A 151 -6.93 -2.25 -8.28
C GLY A 151 -6.76 -2.90 -6.91
N ALA A 152 -6.60 -2.09 -5.87
CA ALA A 152 -6.48 -2.57 -4.49
C ALA A 152 -7.75 -3.27 -3.99
N ILE A 153 -8.94 -2.75 -4.31
CA ILE A 153 -10.22 -3.39 -3.95
C ILE A 153 -10.32 -4.76 -4.62
N CYS A 154 -10.01 -4.85 -5.91
CA CYS A 154 -10.03 -6.12 -6.64
C CYS A 154 -9.04 -7.13 -6.05
N ALA A 155 -7.82 -6.70 -5.73
CA ALA A 155 -6.79 -7.56 -5.13
C ALA A 155 -7.23 -8.10 -3.76
N VAL A 156 -7.83 -7.26 -2.92
CA VAL A 156 -8.36 -7.72 -1.61
C VAL A 156 -9.50 -8.74 -1.79
N PHE A 157 -10.39 -8.55 -2.74
CA PHE A 157 -11.40 -9.57 -3.04
C PHE A 157 -10.76 -10.88 -3.52
N SER A 158 -9.78 -10.80 -4.42
CA SER A 158 -9.06 -11.97 -4.93
C SER A 158 -8.31 -12.72 -3.84
N SER A 159 -7.82 -12.02 -2.82
CA SER A 159 -7.06 -12.62 -1.71
C SER A 159 -7.89 -13.60 -0.85
N TRP A 160 -9.22 -13.58 -0.97
CA TRP A 160 -10.09 -14.63 -0.42
C TRP A 160 -9.76 -16.02 -0.96
N MET A 161 -9.24 -16.07 -2.20
CA MET A 161 -8.88 -17.31 -2.89
C MET A 161 -7.39 -17.66 -2.78
N ASN A 162 -6.59 -16.91 -2.01
CA ASN A 162 -5.22 -17.26 -1.74
C ASN A 162 -5.13 -18.60 -0.99
N GLU A 163 -4.11 -19.40 -1.27
CA GLU A 163 -3.94 -20.74 -0.67
C GLU A 163 -3.96 -20.72 0.85
N ARG A 164 -3.26 -19.75 1.46
CA ARG A 164 -3.24 -19.56 2.92
C ARG A 164 -4.65 -19.27 3.48
N ALA A 165 -5.45 -18.46 2.77
CA ALA A 165 -6.82 -18.15 3.18
C ALA A 165 -7.75 -19.36 3.03
N ILE A 166 -7.58 -20.14 1.96
CA ILE A 166 -8.34 -21.38 1.76
C ILE A 166 -8.00 -22.39 2.83
N LEU A 167 -6.70 -22.59 3.12
CA LEU A 167 -6.27 -23.53 4.17
C LEU A 167 -6.78 -23.12 5.54
N TYR A 168 -6.66 -21.83 5.89
CA TYR A 168 -7.17 -21.31 7.16
C TYR A 168 -8.67 -21.55 7.32
N ARG A 169 -9.46 -21.28 6.28
CA ARG A 169 -10.91 -21.54 6.31
C ARG A 169 -11.23 -23.00 6.52
N LYS A 170 -10.53 -23.91 5.82
CA LYS A 170 -10.71 -25.36 6.02
C LYS A 170 -10.42 -25.79 7.45
N LEU A 171 -9.32 -25.32 8.04
CA LEU A 171 -8.91 -25.66 9.40
C LEU A 171 -9.84 -25.10 10.48
N ASN A 172 -10.50 -23.98 10.20
CA ASN A 172 -11.37 -23.29 11.16
C ASN A 172 -12.88 -23.45 10.85
N ASN A 173 -13.24 -24.34 9.94
CA ASN A 173 -14.62 -24.60 9.52
C ASN A 173 -15.38 -23.34 9.11
N ILE A 174 -14.69 -22.42 8.39
CA ILE A 174 -15.29 -21.18 7.86
C ILE A 174 -15.83 -21.47 6.46
N PRO A 175 -17.14 -21.29 6.20
CA PRO A 175 -17.74 -21.54 4.91
C PRO A 175 -17.17 -20.65 3.82
N ALA A 176 -16.82 -21.24 2.66
CA ALA A 176 -16.24 -20.52 1.54
C ALA A 176 -17.23 -19.50 0.92
N GLU A 177 -18.51 -19.81 0.97
CA GLU A 177 -19.62 -19.01 0.45
C GLU A 177 -19.85 -17.71 1.24
N TRP A 178 -19.26 -17.56 2.41
CA TRP A 178 -19.37 -16.28 3.16
C TRP A 178 -18.67 -15.13 2.44
N GLY A 179 -17.63 -15.41 1.69
CA GLY A 179 -16.86 -14.39 1.00
C GLY A 179 -16.23 -13.37 1.94
N THR A 180 -15.84 -12.24 1.40
CA THR A 180 -15.30 -11.11 2.16
C THR A 180 -15.92 -9.79 1.69
N ALA A 181 -16.01 -8.83 2.60
CA ALA A 181 -16.17 -7.42 2.25
C ALA A 181 -14.80 -6.75 2.15
N VAL A 182 -14.78 -5.54 1.63
CA VAL A 182 -13.59 -4.69 1.57
C VAL A 182 -13.87 -3.41 2.34
N ASN A 183 -12.97 -3.09 3.27
CA ASN A 183 -12.98 -1.85 4.03
C ASN A 183 -12.00 -0.86 3.41
N VAL A 184 -12.49 0.32 3.06
CA VAL A 184 -11.67 1.47 2.63
C VAL A 184 -11.68 2.48 3.77
N GLN A 185 -10.49 2.80 4.31
CA GLN A 185 -10.36 3.63 5.49
C GLN A 185 -9.31 4.72 5.29
N ALA A 186 -9.55 5.91 5.84
CA ALA A 186 -8.53 6.94 5.92
C ALA A 186 -7.35 6.48 6.79
N MET A 187 -6.14 6.76 6.32
CA MET A 187 -4.92 6.51 7.09
C MET A 187 -4.78 7.52 8.22
N VAL A 188 -4.41 7.03 9.39
CA VAL A 188 -4.01 7.84 10.54
C VAL A 188 -2.57 7.49 10.88
N PHE A 189 -1.73 8.51 10.95
CA PHE A 189 -0.30 8.34 11.22
C PHE A 189 -0.01 8.63 12.69
N GLY A 190 0.40 7.60 13.43
CA GLY A 190 0.76 7.70 14.84
C GLY A 190 2.05 8.48 15.11
N ASN A 191 2.81 8.82 14.08
CA ASN A 191 4.10 9.51 14.17
C ASN A 191 4.04 11.00 13.80
N MET A 192 2.85 11.61 13.76
CA MET A 192 2.68 13.02 13.39
C MET A 192 2.80 13.99 14.58
N GLY A 193 3.15 13.54 15.77
CA GLY A 193 3.30 14.38 16.94
C GLY A 193 3.86 13.63 18.14
N GLU A 194 4.27 14.36 19.16
CA GLU A 194 4.85 13.80 20.39
C GLU A 194 3.81 13.10 21.29
N THR A 195 2.53 13.36 21.05
CA THR A 195 1.43 12.79 21.84
C THR A 195 0.76 11.59 21.19
N SER A 196 1.25 11.18 20.01
CA SER A 196 0.72 10.01 19.30
C SER A 196 1.27 8.74 19.92
N ALA A 197 0.38 7.78 20.21
CA ALA A 197 0.75 6.44 20.63
C ALA A 197 0.40 5.43 19.51
N THR A 198 1.26 4.44 19.32
CA THR A 198 1.01 3.28 18.47
C THR A 198 1.00 2.01 19.32
#